data_3c5c6dc7ddbf2e3344ebdce747d04100
#
_entry.id   3c5c6dc7ddbf2e3344ebdce747d04100
#
_cell.length_a   1.000
_cell.length_b   1.000
_cell.length_c   1.000
_cell.angle_alpha   90.00
_cell.angle_beta   90.00
_cell.angle_gamma   90.00
#
_symmetry.space_group_name_H-M   'P 1'
#
loop_
_entity.id
_entity.type
_entity.pdbx_description
1 polymer ?
#
loop_
_entity_poly.entity_id
_entity_poly.type
_entity_poly.pdbx_seq_one_letter_code
_entity_poly.pdbx_strand_id
1 'polypeptide(L)'
;MLRFAFVVVFTLTSALVLAPSPSVAFDLFATHEVTVQFATHDGKPMANAEVQVFAPGDPKTPVVTGRTDAEGKFVFEADQDGFWSAEAKGADQVARVMIRVGGESQTSQSRISPFLVIGVLAILLALAIWYRLLRARNRRPPS
;
A
#
# COMPACT_ATOMS: atom_id res chain seq x y z
N MET A 1 -25.20 19.83 -38.52
CA MET A 1 -25.11 19.71 -37.02
C MET A 1 -24.45 18.40 -36.56
N LEU A 2 -24.48 17.31 -37.33
CA LEU A 2 -23.85 16.03 -36.94
C LEU A 2 -22.30 16.03 -37.01
N ARG A 3 -21.73 16.92 -37.81
CA ARG A 3 -20.26 17.05 -37.99
C ARG A 3 -19.56 17.77 -36.84
N PHE A 4 -20.26 18.66 -36.15
CA PHE A 4 -19.70 19.38 -34.98
C PHE A 4 -19.62 18.50 -33.72
N ALA A 5 -20.53 17.56 -33.54
CA ALA A 5 -20.53 16.66 -32.40
C ALA A 5 -19.33 15.68 -32.44
N PHE A 6 -18.88 15.29 -33.64
CA PHE A 6 -17.75 14.37 -33.81
C PHE A 6 -16.39 15.03 -33.52
N VAL A 7 -16.25 16.33 -33.81
CA VAL A 7 -15.01 17.07 -33.55
C VAL A 7 -14.82 17.34 -32.07
N VAL A 8 -15.90 17.63 -31.34
CA VAL A 8 -15.83 17.89 -29.90
C VAL A 8 -15.47 16.61 -29.11
N VAL A 9 -15.96 15.45 -29.51
CA VAL A 9 -15.62 14.17 -28.87
C VAL A 9 -14.17 13.78 -29.15
N PHE A 10 -13.65 14.07 -30.34
CA PHE A 10 -12.26 13.74 -30.70
C PHE A 10 -11.23 14.64 -30.04
N THR A 11 -11.55 15.92 -29.79
CA THR A 11 -10.66 16.83 -29.07
C THR A 11 -10.61 16.58 -27.57
N LEU A 12 -11.69 16.03 -26.98
CA LEU A 12 -11.72 15.69 -25.54
C LEU A 12 -10.93 14.43 -25.21
N THR A 13 -10.77 13.51 -26.17
CA THR A 13 -9.98 12.27 -25.98
C THR A 13 -8.48 12.52 -26.08
N SER A 14 -8.03 13.61 -26.74
CA SER A 14 -6.60 13.88 -26.93
C SER A 14 -5.93 14.53 -25.70
N ALA A 15 -6.69 15.07 -24.76
CA ALA A 15 -6.17 15.75 -23.56
C ALA A 15 -5.87 14.81 -22.39
N LEU A 16 -6.18 13.51 -22.51
CA LEU A 16 -6.05 12.53 -21.41
C LEU A 16 -4.71 11.77 -21.39
N VAL A 17 -3.79 12.04 -22.31
CA VAL A 17 -2.58 11.23 -22.49
C VAL A 17 -1.31 11.84 -21.86
N LEU A 18 -1.38 13.04 -21.29
CA LEU A 18 -0.23 13.65 -20.57
C LEU A 18 -0.44 13.68 -19.06
N ALA A 19 -0.76 12.53 -18.47
CA ALA A 19 -0.57 12.38 -17.03
C ALA A 19 0.92 12.10 -16.79
N PRO A 20 1.65 12.92 -16.01
CA PRO A 20 3.03 12.59 -15.62
C PRO A 20 2.97 11.29 -14.83
N SER A 21 3.69 10.28 -15.31
CA SER A 21 3.87 9.04 -14.57
C SER A 21 4.54 9.40 -13.24
N PRO A 22 4.02 8.94 -12.08
CA PRO A 22 4.74 9.12 -10.83
C PRO A 22 6.08 8.40 -10.97
N SER A 23 7.15 9.16 -10.96
CA SER A 23 8.50 8.62 -10.85
C SER A 23 8.58 7.96 -9.47
N VAL A 24 8.64 6.63 -9.43
CA VAL A 24 8.97 5.90 -8.21
C VAL A 24 10.45 6.16 -7.98
N ALA A 25 10.77 7.15 -7.16
CA ALA A 25 12.12 7.33 -6.67
C ALA A 25 12.39 6.12 -5.75
N PHE A 26 13.28 5.23 -6.16
CA PHE A 26 13.83 4.21 -5.28
C PHE A 26 14.73 4.92 -4.27
N ASP A 27 14.25 5.04 -3.04
CA ASP A 27 15.06 5.52 -1.94
C ASP A 27 15.97 4.36 -1.49
N LEU A 28 17.15 4.28 -2.11
CA LEU A 28 18.15 3.24 -1.86
C LEU A 28 18.78 3.33 -0.46
N PHE A 29 18.43 4.36 0.32
CA PHE A 29 18.98 4.64 1.64
C PHE A 29 17.88 4.91 2.67
N ALA A 30 16.65 4.47 2.43
CA ALA A 30 15.58 4.62 3.39
C ALA A 30 15.88 3.74 4.62
N THR A 31 16.31 4.37 5.69
CA THR A 31 16.39 3.74 7.01
C THR A 31 14.99 3.72 7.61
N HIS A 32 14.53 2.54 7.98
CA HIS A 32 13.22 2.36 8.60
C HIS A 32 13.37 2.19 10.10
N GLU A 33 12.79 3.10 10.88
CA GLU A 33 12.67 2.90 12.30
C GLU A 33 11.62 1.81 12.60
N VAL A 34 12.04 0.77 13.27
CA VAL A 34 11.21 -0.39 13.60
C VAL A 34 11.07 -0.48 15.11
N THR A 35 9.83 -0.48 15.58
CA THR A 35 9.50 -0.73 16.98
C THR A 35 8.93 -2.13 17.13
N VAL A 36 9.52 -2.93 17.99
CA VAL A 36 9.04 -4.26 18.36
C VAL A 36 8.66 -4.30 19.82
N GLN A 37 7.63 -5.06 20.14
CA GLN A 37 7.21 -5.28 21.54
C GLN A 37 7.28 -6.76 21.87
N PHE A 38 7.96 -7.09 22.95
CA PHE A 38 8.09 -8.43 23.46
C PHE A 38 7.23 -8.63 24.71
N ALA A 39 6.51 -9.73 24.73
CA ALA A 39 5.70 -10.14 25.85
C ALA A 39 6.00 -11.60 26.22
N THR A 40 5.82 -11.93 27.49
CA THR A 40 5.86 -13.29 27.99
C THR A 40 4.66 -14.08 27.48
N HIS A 41 4.67 -15.41 27.64
CA HIS A 41 3.55 -16.25 27.30
C HIS A 41 2.22 -15.84 28.00
N ASP A 42 2.33 -15.27 29.19
CA ASP A 42 1.19 -14.76 29.97
C ASP A 42 0.73 -13.34 29.55
N GLY A 43 1.32 -12.81 28.48
CA GLY A 43 0.97 -11.48 27.94
C GLY A 43 1.57 -10.30 28.71
N LYS A 44 2.47 -10.53 29.67
CA LYS A 44 3.16 -9.45 30.38
C LYS A 44 4.32 -8.92 29.56
N PRO A 45 4.59 -7.61 29.55
CA PRO A 45 5.73 -7.05 28.85
C PRO A 45 7.04 -7.61 29.39
N MET A 46 7.95 -7.98 28.48
CA MET A 46 9.30 -8.41 28.83
C MET A 46 10.19 -7.19 29.03
N ALA A 47 10.08 -6.56 30.20
CA ALA A 47 10.88 -5.40 30.56
C ALA A 47 12.34 -5.78 30.80
N ASN A 48 13.27 -4.89 30.38
CA ASN A 48 14.71 -5.04 30.55
C ASN A 48 15.29 -6.37 30.01
N ALA A 49 14.61 -6.98 29.04
CA ALA A 49 15.10 -8.18 28.36
C ALA A 49 16.22 -7.82 27.39
N GLU A 50 17.23 -8.68 27.30
CA GLU A 50 18.30 -8.53 26.31
C GLU A 50 17.77 -8.83 24.91
N VAL A 51 17.96 -7.89 23.98
CA VAL A 51 17.50 -8.01 22.60
C VAL A 51 18.69 -8.16 21.67
N GLN A 52 18.58 -9.10 20.75
CA GLN A 52 19.50 -9.30 19.62
C GLN A 52 18.70 -9.25 18.32
N VAL A 53 19.12 -8.37 17.39
CA VAL A 53 18.48 -8.20 16.09
C VAL A 53 19.41 -8.70 15.00
N PHE A 54 18.86 -9.47 14.07
CA PHE A 54 19.56 -10.09 12.96
C PHE A 54 19.03 -9.54 11.64
N ALA A 55 19.96 -9.17 10.75
CA ALA A 55 19.65 -8.68 9.43
C ALA A 55 19.16 -9.79 8.47
N PRO A 56 18.48 -9.46 7.39
CA PRO A 56 18.13 -10.39 6.34
C PRO A 56 19.36 -11.12 5.79
N GLY A 57 19.29 -12.44 5.71
CA GLY A 57 20.36 -13.27 5.16
C GLY A 57 21.44 -13.73 6.13
N ASP A 58 21.58 -13.13 7.33
CA ASP A 58 22.49 -13.59 8.37
C ASP A 58 21.78 -13.79 9.71
N PRO A 59 21.27 -15.00 9.99
CA PRO A 59 20.59 -15.29 11.25
C PRO A 59 21.54 -15.62 12.40
N LYS A 60 22.85 -15.54 12.21
CA LYS A 60 23.84 -15.96 13.21
C LYS A 60 24.55 -14.80 13.89
N THR A 61 24.73 -13.71 13.15
CA THR A 61 25.45 -12.53 13.66
C THR A 61 24.48 -11.41 13.97
N PRO A 62 24.27 -11.05 15.24
CA PRO A 62 23.42 -9.93 15.58
C PRO A 62 24.05 -8.62 15.10
N VAL A 63 23.28 -7.80 14.40
CA VAL A 63 23.72 -6.47 13.91
C VAL A 63 23.38 -5.35 14.91
N VAL A 64 22.34 -5.55 15.71
CA VAL A 64 21.93 -4.63 16.78
C VAL A 64 21.71 -5.43 18.05
N THR A 65 22.20 -4.91 19.18
CA THR A 65 21.95 -5.45 20.52
C THR A 65 21.52 -4.34 21.46
N GLY A 66 20.64 -4.65 22.39
CA GLY A 66 20.15 -3.69 23.36
C GLY A 66 19.24 -4.31 24.40
N ARG A 67 18.38 -3.51 25.03
CA ARG A 67 17.41 -3.96 26.02
C ARG A 67 16.05 -3.35 25.77
N THR A 68 15.01 -4.08 26.09
CA THR A 68 13.64 -3.56 26.11
C THR A 68 13.43 -2.55 27.23
N ASP A 69 12.51 -1.62 26.99
CA ASP A 69 12.03 -0.68 28.00
C ASP A 69 11.07 -1.34 29.02
N ALA A 70 10.45 -0.53 29.89
CA ALA A 70 9.52 -1.00 30.90
C ALA A 70 8.24 -1.63 30.30
N GLU A 71 7.87 -1.23 29.10
CA GLU A 71 6.74 -1.74 28.33
C GLU A 71 7.09 -2.93 27.44
N GLY A 72 8.34 -3.41 27.49
CA GLY A 72 8.83 -4.50 26.67
C GLY A 72 9.10 -4.09 25.21
N LYS A 73 9.23 -2.80 24.93
CA LYS A 73 9.50 -2.28 23.59
C LYS A 73 10.99 -2.14 23.35
N PHE A 74 11.37 -2.36 22.10
CA PHE A 74 12.72 -2.11 21.60
C PHE A 74 12.64 -1.45 20.23
N VAL A 75 13.43 -0.41 20.00
CA VAL A 75 13.47 0.34 18.74
C VAL A 75 14.83 0.13 18.09
N PHE A 76 14.84 -0.12 16.80
CA PHE A 76 16.05 -0.22 16.01
C PHE A 76 15.85 0.36 14.60
N GLU A 77 16.94 0.68 13.95
CA GLU A 77 16.94 1.15 12.56
C GLU A 77 17.29 -0.01 11.63
N ALA A 78 16.42 -0.26 10.66
CA ALA A 78 16.64 -1.23 9.60
C ALA A 78 17.11 -0.49 8.34
N ASP A 79 18.33 -0.79 7.89
CA ASP A 79 19.01 -0.15 6.78
C ASP A 79 18.80 -0.85 5.43
N GLN A 80 18.07 -1.94 5.44
CA GLN A 80 17.76 -2.72 4.23
C GLN A 80 16.39 -3.39 4.30
N ASP A 81 15.82 -3.59 3.15
CA ASP A 81 14.55 -4.31 3.00
C ASP A 81 14.77 -5.81 3.21
N GLY A 82 13.77 -6.48 3.77
CA GLY A 82 13.80 -7.91 3.94
C GLY A 82 13.19 -8.40 5.25
N PHE A 83 13.48 -9.67 5.56
CA PHE A 83 13.02 -10.31 6.80
C PHE A 83 14.08 -10.16 7.87
N TRP A 84 13.80 -9.30 8.83
CA TRP A 84 14.58 -9.13 10.04
C TRP A 84 14.06 -10.08 11.12
N SER A 85 14.93 -10.53 11.99
CA SER A 85 14.49 -11.25 13.18
C SER A 85 15.05 -10.60 14.44
N ALA A 86 14.24 -10.52 15.48
CA ALA A 86 14.63 -10.01 16.76
C ALA A 86 14.33 -11.07 17.84
N GLU A 87 15.28 -11.28 18.73
CA GLU A 87 15.19 -12.22 19.84
C GLU A 87 15.38 -11.48 21.15
N ALA A 88 14.41 -11.61 22.05
CA ALA A 88 14.50 -11.06 23.40
C ALA A 88 14.68 -12.18 24.42
N LYS A 89 15.71 -12.08 25.25
CA LYS A 89 16.01 -13.01 26.34
C LYS A 89 15.66 -12.37 27.69
N GLY A 90 14.61 -12.88 28.31
CA GLY A 90 14.27 -12.58 29.70
C GLY A 90 14.93 -13.57 30.66
N ALA A 91 14.59 -13.50 31.95
CA ALA A 91 15.16 -14.37 32.97
C ALA A 91 14.86 -15.86 32.71
N ASP A 92 13.63 -16.19 32.30
CA ASP A 92 13.14 -17.57 32.14
C ASP A 92 12.56 -17.86 30.75
N GLN A 93 12.53 -16.87 29.85
CA GLN A 93 11.88 -17.00 28.56
C GLN A 93 12.67 -16.32 27.43
N VAL A 94 12.55 -16.90 26.26
CA VAL A 94 13.08 -16.31 25.02
C VAL A 94 11.91 -16.09 24.07
N ALA A 95 11.77 -14.87 23.60
CA ALA A 95 10.78 -14.50 22.59
C ALA A 95 11.49 -14.14 21.29
N ARG A 96 10.99 -14.63 20.17
CA ARG A 96 11.51 -14.32 18.83
C ARG A 96 10.38 -13.79 17.95
N VAL A 97 10.67 -12.75 17.19
CA VAL A 97 9.76 -12.17 16.23
C VAL A 97 10.47 -12.01 14.89
N MET A 98 9.73 -12.23 13.81
CA MET A 98 10.18 -11.94 12.45
C MET A 98 9.41 -10.72 11.93
N ILE A 99 10.17 -9.75 11.42
CA ILE A 99 9.64 -8.46 10.95
C ILE A 99 10.00 -8.34 9.48
N ARG A 100 9.02 -8.04 8.64
CA ARG A 100 9.28 -7.66 7.26
C ARG A 100 9.43 -6.15 7.18
N VAL A 101 10.62 -5.70 6.81
CA VAL A 101 10.94 -4.29 6.56
C VAL A 101 11.02 -4.06 5.07
N GLY A 102 10.50 -2.94 4.61
CA GLY A 102 10.42 -2.65 3.19
C GLY A 102 9.52 -3.63 2.43
N GLY A 103 9.51 -3.47 1.11
CA GLY A 103 8.48 -4.07 0.30
C GLY A 103 7.17 -3.35 0.56
N GLU A 104 6.52 -2.86 -0.47
CA GLU A 104 5.21 -2.23 -0.37
C GLU A 104 4.37 -3.01 0.64
N SER A 105 4.02 -2.36 1.73
CA SER A 105 2.93 -2.83 2.57
C SER A 105 1.75 -2.93 1.62
N GLN A 106 1.53 -4.12 1.07
CA GLN A 106 0.27 -4.45 0.45
C GLN A 106 -0.76 -4.49 1.58
N THR A 107 -1.01 -3.32 2.13
CA THR A 107 -2.36 -3.02 2.54
C THR A 107 -3.11 -3.08 1.23
N SER A 108 -3.67 -4.24 0.92
CA SER A 108 -4.67 -4.42 -0.12
C SER A 108 -5.93 -3.68 0.34
N GLN A 109 -5.78 -2.40 0.59
CA GLN A 109 -6.82 -1.44 0.39
C GLN A 109 -6.91 -1.35 -1.12
N SER A 110 -7.79 -2.18 -1.68
CA SER A 110 -8.33 -2.00 -3.02
C SER A 110 -8.88 -0.58 -3.06
N ARG A 111 -7.98 0.39 -3.22
CA ARG A 111 -8.34 1.74 -3.61
C ARG A 111 -8.83 1.60 -5.02
N ILE A 112 -10.14 1.30 -5.13
CA ILE A 112 -10.86 1.50 -6.38
C ILE A 112 -10.52 2.94 -6.75
N SER A 113 -9.67 3.10 -7.75
CA SER A 113 -9.24 4.43 -8.19
C SER A 113 -10.51 5.26 -8.42
N PRO A 114 -10.67 6.43 -7.81
CA PRO A 114 -11.85 7.26 -8.04
C PRO A 114 -12.06 7.53 -9.52
N PHE A 115 -11.00 7.53 -10.32
CA PHE A 115 -11.05 7.64 -11.76
C PHE A 115 -11.71 6.44 -12.45
N LEU A 116 -11.57 5.22 -11.90
CA LEU A 116 -12.28 4.03 -12.40
C LEU A 116 -13.79 4.16 -12.15
N VAL A 117 -14.18 4.62 -10.97
CA VAL A 117 -15.59 4.83 -10.64
C VAL A 117 -16.21 5.91 -11.53
N ILE A 118 -15.52 7.04 -11.71
CA ILE A 118 -15.94 8.13 -12.59
C ILE A 118 -16.02 7.65 -14.04
N GLY A 119 -15.04 6.88 -14.52
CA GLY A 119 -15.03 6.31 -15.88
C GLY A 119 -16.20 5.38 -16.13
N VAL A 120 -16.51 4.48 -15.22
CA VAL A 120 -17.67 3.57 -15.32
C VAL A 120 -18.97 4.36 -15.30
N LEU A 121 -19.10 5.36 -14.44
CA LEU A 121 -20.28 6.21 -14.36
C LEU A 121 -20.50 7.01 -15.67
N ALA A 122 -19.43 7.53 -16.25
CA ALA A 122 -19.49 8.25 -17.53
C ALA A 122 -19.94 7.34 -18.69
N ILE A 123 -19.44 6.10 -18.74
CA ILE A 123 -19.85 5.11 -19.74
C ILE A 123 -21.33 4.76 -19.59
N LEU A 124 -21.80 4.55 -18.35
CA LEU A 124 -23.22 4.23 -18.09
C LEU A 124 -24.13 5.39 -18.47
N LEU A 125 -23.73 6.63 -18.20
CA LEU A 125 -24.44 7.83 -18.61
C LEU A 125 -24.52 7.96 -20.13
N ALA A 126 -23.40 7.74 -20.84
CA ALA A 126 -23.36 7.78 -22.30
C ALA A 126 -24.27 6.70 -22.92
N LEU A 127 -24.28 5.48 -22.37
CA LEU A 127 -25.18 4.41 -22.80
C LEU A 127 -26.64 4.74 -22.54
N ALA A 128 -26.96 5.35 -21.40
CA ALA A 128 -28.33 5.77 -21.07
C ALA A 128 -28.85 6.86 -22.03
N ILE A 129 -28.00 7.85 -22.36
CA ILE A 129 -28.33 8.91 -23.32
C ILE A 129 -28.51 8.31 -24.72
N TRP A 130 -27.61 7.43 -25.14
CA TRP A 130 -27.72 6.73 -26.44
C TRP A 130 -29.02 5.94 -26.51
N TYR A 131 -29.33 5.14 -25.51
CA TYR A 131 -30.56 4.36 -25.46
C TYR A 131 -31.82 5.24 -25.55
N ARG A 132 -31.80 6.38 -24.84
CA ARG A 132 -32.90 7.35 -24.88
C ARG A 132 -33.08 7.99 -26.25
N LEU A 133 -32.00 8.32 -26.94
CA LEU A 133 -32.01 8.86 -28.30
C LEU A 133 -32.53 7.85 -29.32
N LEU A 134 -32.11 6.59 -29.24
CA LEU A 134 -32.60 5.50 -30.08
C LEU A 134 -34.09 5.29 -29.89
N ARG A 135 -34.57 5.29 -28.63
CA ARG A 135 -36.01 5.13 -28.36
C ARG A 135 -36.83 6.33 -28.82
N ALA A 136 -36.28 7.54 -28.81
CA ALA A 136 -36.94 8.74 -29.31
C ALA A 136 -37.06 8.71 -30.86
N ARG A 137 -36.07 8.17 -31.56
CA ARG A 137 -36.10 8.01 -33.02
C ARG A 137 -37.16 7.00 -33.50
N ASN A 138 -37.40 5.94 -32.73
CA ASN A 138 -38.39 4.90 -33.05
C ASN A 138 -39.84 5.29 -32.75
N ARG A 139 -40.08 6.45 -32.14
CA ARG A 139 -41.42 6.95 -31.82
C ARG A 139 -41.95 7.98 -32.84
N ARG A 140 -41.39 8.04 -34.05
CA ARG A 140 -42.03 8.86 -35.10
C ARG A 140 -43.25 8.11 -35.58
N PRO A 141 -44.48 8.64 -35.45
CA PRO A 141 -45.67 8.01 -35.99
C PRO A 141 -45.59 8.08 -37.53
N PRO A 142 -46.09 7.06 -38.25
CA PRO A 142 -46.24 7.12 -39.67
C PRO A 142 -47.26 8.21 -40.04
N SER A 143 -46.87 9.11 -40.91
CA SER A 143 -47.74 10.11 -41.55
C SER A 143 -48.66 9.45 -42.56
#